data_c6c226094911c2ad9a80664ed7e6906e
#
_entry.id   c6c226094911c2ad9a80664ed7e6906e
#
_cell.length_a   1.000
_cell.length_b   1.000
_cell.length_c   1.000
_cell.angle_alpha   90.00
_cell.angle_beta   90.00
_cell.angle_gamma   90.00
#
_symmetry.space_group_name_H-M   'P 1'
#
loop_
_entity.id
_entity.type
_entity.pdbx_description
1 polymer ?
#
loop_
_entity_poly.entity_id
_entity_poly.type
_entity_poly.pdbx_seq_one_letter_code
_entity_poly.pdbx_strand_id
1 'polypeptide(L)'
;IIKEQIYSTNKVIKEITGTDVKFYRPPYGHYFGNTLNAIDDMIAVKWTNDSIDWKHQDEDYVYNYIVNKAHDGEILLLHDTKQTTVKAALRAIDTLQSQGYSFVRVDELLCRNGDKLAPGIAYRGCKMNKKPTWF
;
A
#
# COMPACT_ATOMS: atom_id res chain seq x y z
N ILE A 1 -9.89 -12.80 18.48
CA ILE A 1 -10.54 -11.53 18.05
C ILE A 1 -9.93 -11.03 16.72
N ILE A 2 -8.64 -10.70 16.62
CA ILE A 2 -8.05 -10.14 15.38
C ILE A 2 -8.13 -11.12 14.21
N LYS A 3 -7.74 -12.37 14.43
CA LYS A 3 -7.83 -13.44 13.41
C LYS A 3 -9.26 -13.58 12.89
N GLU A 4 -10.21 -13.65 13.77
CA GLU A 4 -11.62 -13.75 13.45
C GLU A 4 -12.13 -12.57 12.59
N GLN A 5 -11.77 -11.34 12.95
CA GLN A 5 -12.18 -10.15 12.19
C GLN A 5 -11.62 -10.15 10.76
N ILE A 6 -10.37 -10.52 10.59
CA ILE A 6 -9.73 -10.57 9.27
C ILE A 6 -10.35 -11.69 8.41
N TYR A 7 -10.49 -12.88 8.97
CA TYR A 7 -11.03 -14.01 8.21
C TYR A 7 -12.53 -13.90 7.92
N SER A 8 -13.32 -13.29 8.81
CA SER A 8 -14.73 -13.00 8.49
C SER A 8 -14.87 -12.03 7.33
N THR A 9 -14.03 -11.01 7.28
CA THR A 9 -13.98 -10.05 6.16
C THR A 9 -13.53 -10.74 4.86
N ASN A 10 -12.48 -11.58 4.93
CA ASN A 10 -12.01 -12.34 3.77
C ASN A 10 -13.10 -13.27 3.23
N LYS A 11 -13.85 -13.94 4.12
CA LYS A 11 -14.97 -14.80 3.73
C LYS A 11 -16.02 -14.03 2.92
N VAL A 12 -16.45 -12.86 3.41
CA VAL A 12 -17.44 -12.04 2.71
C VAL A 12 -16.93 -11.58 1.34
N ILE A 13 -15.68 -11.14 1.26
CA ILE A 13 -15.08 -10.75 -0.01
C ILE A 13 -15.02 -11.93 -0.99
N LYS A 14 -14.62 -13.11 -0.51
CA LYS A 14 -14.58 -14.32 -1.33
C LYS A 14 -15.97 -14.73 -1.84
N GLU A 15 -17.00 -14.62 -1.00
CA GLU A 15 -18.38 -14.92 -1.39
C GLU A 15 -18.86 -13.99 -2.53
N ILE A 16 -18.43 -12.72 -2.54
CA ILE A 16 -18.82 -11.74 -3.54
C ILE A 16 -17.97 -11.86 -4.82
N THR A 17 -16.66 -12.05 -4.67
CA THR A 17 -15.69 -11.95 -5.78
C THR A 17 -15.21 -13.29 -6.33
N GLY A 18 -15.47 -14.38 -5.62
CA GLY A 18 -14.92 -15.72 -5.92
C GLY A 18 -13.43 -15.88 -5.63
N THR A 19 -12.76 -14.85 -5.09
CA THR A 19 -11.29 -14.82 -4.91
C THR A 19 -10.91 -14.64 -3.44
N ASP A 20 -9.92 -15.40 -2.98
CA ASP A 20 -9.34 -15.22 -1.65
C ASP A 20 -8.50 -13.95 -1.57
N VAL A 21 -8.64 -13.22 -0.46
CA VAL A 21 -7.81 -12.05 -0.15
C VAL A 21 -6.43 -12.54 0.32
N LYS A 22 -5.37 -12.09 -0.34
CA LYS A 22 -3.99 -12.46 -0.03
C LYS A 22 -3.25 -11.42 0.80
N PHE A 23 -3.74 -10.18 0.81
CA PHE A 23 -3.11 -9.05 1.45
C PHE A 23 -4.05 -8.38 2.43
N TYR A 24 -3.51 -7.91 3.55
CA TYR A 24 -4.27 -7.08 4.48
C TYR A 24 -3.42 -5.92 4.97
N ARG A 25 -4.06 -4.87 5.39
CA ARG A 25 -3.41 -3.75 6.06
C ARG A 25 -3.92 -3.66 7.48
N PRO A 26 -3.03 -3.76 8.49
CA PRO A 26 -3.43 -3.55 9.87
C PRO A 26 -4.06 -2.16 10.05
N PRO A 27 -5.20 -2.03 10.72
CA PRO A 27 -5.81 -0.74 11.01
C PRO A 27 -4.80 0.21 11.68
N TYR A 28 -4.77 1.46 11.24
CA TYR A 28 -3.79 2.47 11.67
C TYR A 28 -2.31 2.06 11.48
N GLY A 29 -2.05 0.99 10.75
CA GLY A 29 -0.70 0.41 10.61
C GLY A 29 -0.16 -0.20 11.90
N HIS A 30 -0.99 -0.40 12.90
CA HIS A 30 -0.57 -0.93 14.20
C HIS A 30 -0.72 -2.45 14.26
N TYR A 31 0.30 -3.08 14.82
CA TYR A 31 0.28 -4.50 15.18
C TYR A 31 1.17 -4.68 16.43
N PHE A 32 0.76 -5.56 17.32
CA PHE A 32 1.43 -5.81 18.59
C PHE A 32 1.79 -7.27 18.72
N GLY A 33 2.96 -7.55 19.32
CA GLY A 33 3.40 -8.90 19.64
C GLY A 33 3.25 -9.86 18.48
N ASN A 34 2.52 -10.94 18.69
CA ASN A 34 2.33 -12.02 17.71
C ASN A 34 1.19 -11.76 16.70
N THR A 35 0.66 -10.54 16.58
CA THR A 35 -0.48 -10.25 15.68
C THR A 35 -0.20 -10.66 14.24
N LEU A 36 0.98 -10.33 13.71
CA LEU A 36 1.35 -10.70 12.34
C LEU A 36 1.47 -12.22 12.16
N ASN A 37 2.01 -12.91 13.16
CA ASN A 37 2.16 -14.36 13.13
C ASN A 37 0.83 -15.10 13.30
N ALA A 38 -0.18 -14.45 13.89
CA ALA A 38 -1.51 -15.03 14.03
C ALA A 38 -2.24 -15.12 12.67
N ILE A 39 -1.85 -14.31 11.69
CA ILE A 39 -2.37 -14.31 10.33
C ILE A 39 -1.33 -14.98 9.45
N ASP A 40 -1.40 -16.29 9.35
CA ASP A 40 -0.35 -17.18 8.81
C ASP A 40 -0.49 -17.51 7.31
N ASP A 41 -1.55 -17.03 6.66
CA ASP A 41 -1.84 -17.25 5.25
C ASP A 41 -2.02 -15.96 4.44
N MET A 42 -1.88 -14.79 5.06
CA MET A 42 -2.00 -13.51 4.40
C MET A 42 -0.77 -12.62 4.65
N ILE A 43 -0.51 -11.73 3.73
CA ILE A 43 0.62 -10.80 3.75
C ILE A 43 0.19 -9.44 4.29
N ALA A 44 0.87 -8.96 5.33
CA ALA A 44 0.63 -7.63 5.86
C ALA A 44 1.35 -6.57 5.02
N VAL A 45 0.61 -5.55 4.58
CA VAL A 45 1.15 -4.43 3.80
C VAL A 45 0.91 -3.12 4.52
N LYS A 46 1.94 -2.32 4.65
CA LYS A 46 1.89 -0.95 5.17
C LYS A 46 2.12 0.06 4.04
N TRP A 47 2.80 1.12 4.34
CA TRP A 47 3.17 2.20 3.41
C TRP A 47 4.57 2.71 3.71
N THR A 48 5.19 3.34 2.73
CA THR A 48 6.46 4.05 2.85
C THR A 48 6.24 5.47 3.35
N ASN A 49 5.25 6.16 2.76
CA ASN A 49 4.92 7.54 3.09
C ASN A 49 3.43 7.71 3.39
N ASP A 50 3.13 8.50 4.42
CA ASP A 50 1.78 8.91 4.82
C ASP A 50 1.55 10.35 4.36
N SER A 51 0.55 10.56 3.51
CA SER A 51 0.21 11.89 3.00
C SER A 51 -0.41 12.81 4.04
N ILE A 52 -0.89 12.24 5.15
CA ILE A 52 -1.64 12.96 6.20
C ILE A 52 -2.89 13.67 5.62
N ASP A 53 -3.45 13.15 4.53
CA ASP A 53 -4.64 13.67 3.85
C ASP A 53 -5.88 13.71 4.75
N TRP A 54 -5.96 12.81 5.71
CA TRP A 54 -7.02 12.78 6.72
C TRP A 54 -7.03 14.04 7.60
N LYS A 55 -5.88 14.69 7.78
CA LYS A 55 -5.72 15.93 8.56
C LYS A 55 -5.75 17.16 7.65
N HIS A 56 -5.01 17.12 6.56
CA HIS A 56 -4.94 18.19 5.57
C HIS A 56 -5.93 17.90 4.44
N GLN A 57 -7.19 18.33 4.64
CA GLN A 57 -8.26 18.09 3.65
C GLN A 57 -8.21 19.15 2.53
N ASP A 58 -7.03 19.36 1.97
CA ASP A 58 -6.73 20.30 0.90
C ASP A 58 -6.19 19.53 -0.32
N GLU A 59 -6.83 19.73 -1.48
CA GLU A 59 -6.49 19.01 -2.71
C GLU A 59 -5.07 19.33 -3.18
N ASP A 60 -4.66 20.59 -3.15
CA ASP A 60 -3.34 20.99 -3.65
C ASP A 60 -2.23 20.55 -2.69
N TYR A 61 -2.47 20.56 -1.39
CA TYR A 61 -1.55 20.00 -0.42
C TYR A 61 -1.29 18.51 -0.70
N VAL A 62 -2.36 17.73 -0.82
CA VAL A 62 -2.26 16.27 -1.04
C VAL A 62 -1.61 15.98 -2.40
N TYR A 63 -2.01 16.68 -3.45
CA TYR A 63 -1.39 16.57 -4.78
C TYR A 63 0.12 16.83 -4.73
N ASN A 64 0.52 17.97 -4.17
CA ASN A 64 1.92 18.35 -4.06
C ASN A 64 2.72 17.34 -3.21
N TYR A 65 2.11 16.84 -2.13
CA TYR A 65 2.74 15.81 -1.32
C TYR A 65 3.05 14.54 -2.16
N ILE A 66 2.04 14.04 -2.87
CA ILE A 66 2.18 12.83 -3.70
C ILE A 66 3.29 13.04 -4.75
N VAL A 67 3.22 14.11 -5.54
CA VAL A 67 4.16 14.33 -6.65
C VAL A 67 5.59 14.56 -6.16
N ASN A 68 5.77 15.27 -5.05
CA ASN A 68 7.11 15.57 -4.51
C ASN A 68 7.72 14.40 -3.72
N LYS A 69 6.92 13.46 -3.24
CA LYS A 69 7.39 12.32 -2.45
C LYS A 69 7.47 11.02 -3.24
N ALA A 70 6.80 10.95 -4.38
CA ALA A 70 6.80 9.75 -5.19
C ALA A 70 8.20 9.37 -5.65
N HIS A 71 8.58 8.13 -5.41
CA HIS A 71 9.77 7.52 -5.97
C HIS A 71 9.53 6.03 -6.22
N ASP A 72 10.41 5.42 -6.98
CA ASP A 72 10.26 4.03 -7.38
C ASP A 72 10.20 3.08 -6.18
N GLY A 73 9.26 2.16 -6.22
CA GLY A 73 9.06 1.15 -5.17
C GLY A 73 8.19 1.59 -4.00
N GLU A 74 7.56 2.76 -4.06
CA GLU A 74 6.75 3.30 -2.98
C GLU A 74 5.32 2.77 -2.91
N ILE A 75 4.82 2.78 -1.69
CA ILE A 75 3.40 2.67 -1.36
C ILE A 75 3.02 3.92 -0.58
N LEU A 76 2.20 4.79 -1.17
CA LEU A 76 1.68 6.00 -0.53
C LEU A 76 0.34 5.70 0.14
N LEU A 77 0.16 6.17 1.38
CA LEU A 77 -1.11 6.08 2.08
C LEU A 77 -1.99 7.26 1.74
N LEU A 78 -3.21 6.95 1.30
CA LEU A 78 -4.29 7.90 1.01
C LEU A 78 -5.61 7.34 1.54
N HIS A 79 -6.59 8.21 1.79
CA HIS A 79 -7.92 7.82 2.24
C HIS A 79 -8.99 8.32 1.25
N ASP A 80 -9.67 7.41 0.60
CA ASP A 80 -10.68 7.67 -0.44
C ASP A 80 -12.03 8.18 0.11
N THR A 81 -12.14 8.30 1.43
CA THR A 81 -13.33 8.86 2.10
C THR A 81 -13.47 10.38 1.94
N LYS A 82 -12.44 11.05 1.41
CA LYS A 82 -12.39 12.50 1.19
C LYS A 82 -12.30 12.83 -0.28
N GLN A 83 -13.24 13.64 -0.78
CA GLN A 83 -13.26 14.03 -2.19
C GLN A 83 -12.00 14.82 -2.61
N THR A 84 -11.44 15.61 -1.70
CA THR A 84 -10.16 16.32 -1.91
C THR A 84 -9.03 15.36 -2.17
N THR A 85 -8.92 14.27 -1.39
CA THR A 85 -7.92 13.22 -1.60
C THR A 85 -8.10 12.52 -2.94
N VAL A 86 -9.34 12.17 -3.30
CA VAL A 86 -9.64 11.50 -4.59
C VAL A 86 -9.22 12.38 -5.77
N LYS A 87 -9.60 13.67 -5.76
CA LYS A 87 -9.21 14.61 -6.81
C LYS A 87 -7.69 14.77 -6.90
N ALA A 88 -7.03 14.95 -5.76
CA ALA A 88 -5.58 15.06 -5.69
C ALA A 88 -4.88 13.82 -6.24
N ALA A 89 -5.36 12.62 -5.88
CA ALA A 89 -4.82 11.36 -6.35
C ALA A 89 -4.94 11.20 -7.87
N LEU A 90 -6.11 11.52 -8.45
CA LEU A 90 -6.32 11.46 -9.91
C LEU A 90 -5.37 12.40 -10.65
N ARG A 91 -5.25 13.66 -10.20
CA ARG A 91 -4.29 14.62 -10.78
C ARG A 91 -2.83 14.15 -10.66
N ALA A 92 -2.48 13.57 -9.51
CA ALA A 92 -1.13 13.07 -9.27
C ALA A 92 -0.81 11.85 -10.15
N ILE A 93 -1.77 10.97 -10.40
CA ILE A 93 -1.62 9.84 -11.32
C ILE A 93 -1.24 10.34 -12.72
N ASP A 94 -2.01 11.29 -13.27
CA ASP A 94 -1.72 11.85 -14.60
C ASP A 94 -0.32 12.48 -14.66
N THR A 95 0.04 13.23 -13.63
CA THR A 95 1.36 13.88 -13.54
C THR A 95 2.48 12.85 -13.47
N LEU A 96 2.38 11.86 -12.58
CA LEU A 96 3.41 10.84 -12.41
C LEU A 96 3.54 9.95 -13.64
N GLN A 97 2.43 9.60 -14.31
CA GLN A 97 2.50 8.88 -15.58
C GLN A 97 3.24 9.68 -16.66
N SER A 98 2.99 10.99 -16.76
CA SER A 98 3.72 11.85 -17.67
C SER A 98 5.23 11.95 -17.37
N GLN A 99 5.63 11.71 -16.13
CA GLN A 99 7.01 11.63 -15.66
C GLN A 99 7.63 10.23 -15.83
N GLY A 100 6.89 9.27 -16.40
CA GLY A 100 7.37 7.91 -16.67
C GLY A 100 7.15 6.90 -15.53
N TYR A 101 6.37 7.25 -14.51
CA TYR A 101 5.98 6.28 -13.49
C TYR A 101 4.91 5.32 -14.01
N SER A 102 4.97 4.09 -13.56
CA SER A 102 3.94 3.07 -13.74
C SER A 102 3.31 2.74 -12.39
N PHE A 103 1.99 2.60 -12.39
CA PHE A 103 1.23 2.14 -11.23
C PHE A 103 0.98 0.64 -11.38
N VAL A 104 1.31 -0.10 -10.36
CA VAL A 104 1.22 -1.57 -10.36
C VAL A 104 0.49 -2.06 -9.11
N ARG A 105 0.05 -3.30 -9.14
CA ARG A 105 -0.54 -3.93 -7.96
C ARG A 105 0.54 -4.17 -6.90
N VAL A 106 0.11 -4.28 -5.65
CA VAL A 106 1.03 -4.45 -4.52
C VAL A 106 1.86 -5.73 -4.61
N ASP A 107 1.29 -6.81 -5.12
CA ASP A 107 2.01 -8.06 -5.34
C ASP A 107 3.09 -7.94 -6.43
N GLU A 108 2.78 -7.26 -7.52
CA GLU A 108 3.75 -6.97 -8.59
C GLU A 108 4.90 -6.11 -8.06
N LEU A 109 4.57 -5.07 -7.27
CA LEU A 109 5.57 -4.21 -6.68
C LEU A 109 6.51 -4.95 -5.72
N LEU A 110 5.93 -5.69 -4.78
CA LEU A 110 6.70 -6.36 -3.73
C LEU A 110 7.52 -7.55 -4.24
N CYS A 111 7.07 -8.19 -5.34
CA CYS A 111 7.74 -9.36 -5.93
C CYS A 111 8.62 -9.03 -7.15
N ARG A 112 8.75 -7.76 -7.54
CA ARG A 112 9.42 -7.36 -8.79
C ARG A 112 10.89 -7.80 -8.90
N ASN A 113 11.55 -8.02 -7.75
CA ASN A 113 12.94 -8.50 -7.70
C ASN A 113 13.04 -10.01 -7.53
N GLY A 114 11.94 -10.76 -7.71
CA GLY A 114 11.88 -12.20 -7.45
C GLY A 114 11.75 -12.56 -5.97
N ASP A 115 11.48 -11.57 -5.11
CA ASP A 115 11.29 -11.77 -3.68
C ASP A 115 10.04 -12.63 -3.41
N LYS A 116 10.18 -13.57 -2.48
CA LYS A 116 9.05 -14.35 -1.97
C LYS A 116 8.51 -13.66 -0.72
N LEU A 117 7.21 -13.36 -0.73
CA LEU A 117 6.53 -12.80 0.41
C LEU A 117 6.18 -13.89 1.42
N ALA A 118 6.31 -13.57 2.70
CA ALA A 118 5.99 -14.49 3.78
C ALA A 118 5.05 -13.82 4.80
N PRO A 119 4.09 -14.56 5.39
CA PRO A 119 3.35 -14.11 6.55
C PRO A 119 4.27 -13.75 7.72
N GLY A 120 3.76 -13.02 8.70
CA GLY A 120 4.54 -12.61 9.87
C GLY A 120 5.43 -11.38 9.63
N ILE A 121 5.50 -10.87 8.41
CA ILE A 121 6.27 -9.69 8.02
C ILE A 121 5.30 -8.60 7.52
N ALA A 122 5.53 -7.35 7.93
CA ALA A 122 4.80 -6.20 7.41
C ALA A 122 5.65 -5.47 6.34
N TYR A 123 5.27 -5.61 5.10
CA TYR A 123 5.95 -4.99 3.95
C TYR A 123 5.54 -3.53 3.81
N ARG A 124 6.51 -2.64 3.52
CA ARG A 124 6.26 -1.19 3.40
C ARG A 124 6.47 -0.64 1.99
N GLY A 125 7.09 -1.40 1.13
CA GLY A 125 7.45 -1.04 -0.24
C GLY A 125 8.49 -2.02 -0.77
N CYS A 126 8.92 -1.84 -2.00
CA CYS A 126 10.00 -2.64 -2.56
C CYS A 126 11.35 -2.06 -2.13
N LYS A 127 12.29 -2.93 -1.73
CA LYS A 127 13.67 -2.50 -1.54
C LYS A 127 14.21 -2.04 -2.89
N MET A 128 14.64 -0.77 -2.96
CA MET A 128 15.38 -0.31 -4.13
C MET A 128 16.62 -1.19 -4.29
N ASN A 129 16.78 -1.84 -5.44
CA ASN A 129 18.08 -2.39 -5.80
C ASN A 129 19.06 -1.21 -5.76
N LYS A 130 20.19 -1.37 -5.04
CA LYS A 130 21.30 -0.44 -5.17
C LYS A 130 21.53 -0.23 -6.66
N LYS A 131 21.49 1.02 -7.13
CA LYS A 131 21.82 1.31 -8.53
C LYS A 131 23.06 0.52 -8.90
N PRO A 132 23.09 -0.14 -10.06
CA PRO A 132 24.34 -0.68 -10.54
C PRO A 132 25.34 0.50 -10.57
N THR A 133 26.43 0.36 -9.86
CA THR A 133 27.56 1.28 -9.98
C THR A 133 28.19 1.01 -11.34
N TRP A 134 27.65 1.66 -12.36
CA TRP A 134 28.35 1.77 -13.64
C TRP A 134 29.39 2.87 -13.48
N PHE A 135 30.60 2.45 -13.28
CA PHE A 135 31.79 3.21 -13.64
C PHE A 135 32.42 2.56 -14.87
#